data_5e656c66ae4cd95b16f3408228cf7d39
#
_entry.id   5e656c66ae4cd95b16f3408228cf7d39
#
_cell.length_a   1.000
_cell.length_b   1.000
_cell.length_c   1.000
_cell.angle_alpha   90.00
_cell.angle_beta   90.00
_cell.angle_gamma   90.00
#
_symmetry.space_group_name_H-M   'P 1'
#
loop_
_entity.id
_entity.type
_entity.pdbx_description
1 polymer ?
#
loop_
_entity_poly.entity_id
_entity_poly.type
_entity_poly.pdbx_seq_one_letter_code
_entity_poly.pdbx_strand_id
1 'polypeptide(L)'
;CTAATPGKIAAPSTYTCAVYSSALSLLPPVVAIVLALNTKEVYTSLLVGIATGALLYANGNLELALTTLFFNEDGGMVSKLSDSSNVGILVFLVMLGILVALMNKAGGSAAFGRWASTHIHTRAGAQFATLLLGILIFVDDYFNCLTVGSGMRPVTDRQKVSRAKLAYLIDATAAPVCIIAPVSSWAAAVTSSVPEGSGINGFTMFLRTIPYSYYAILTLVMSLFLLVGGLAYGPMKKHEDT
;
A
#
# COMPACT_ATOMS: atom_id res chain seq x y z
N CYS A 1 -25.98 0.98 -20.51
CA CYS A 1 -26.54 -0.32 -20.90
C CYS A 1 -26.38 -0.49 -22.40
N THR A 2 -25.28 -1.03 -22.85
CA THR A 2 -25.02 -1.37 -24.26
C THR A 2 -25.42 -2.81 -24.54
N ALA A 3 -25.98 -3.06 -25.70
CA ALA A 3 -26.54 -4.33 -26.15
C ALA A 3 -25.54 -5.49 -26.09
N ALA A 4 -26.01 -6.64 -25.66
CA ALA A 4 -25.26 -7.89 -25.49
C ALA A 4 -24.69 -8.40 -26.82
N THR A 5 -23.41 -8.66 -26.88
CA THR A 5 -22.78 -9.52 -27.90
C THR A 5 -23.04 -10.98 -27.57
N PRO A 6 -23.37 -11.84 -28.56
CA PRO A 6 -23.65 -13.24 -28.32
C PRO A 6 -22.39 -13.99 -27.89
N GLY A 7 -22.41 -14.54 -26.67
CA GLY A 7 -21.29 -15.29 -26.03
C GLY A 7 -20.91 -14.83 -24.64
N LYS A 8 -21.41 -13.68 -24.17
CA LYS A 8 -21.23 -13.23 -22.78
C LYS A 8 -22.36 -13.74 -21.88
N ILE A 9 -21.99 -14.23 -20.71
CA ILE A 9 -22.88 -14.56 -19.59
C ILE A 9 -23.95 -13.45 -19.49
N ALA A 10 -25.21 -13.84 -19.37
CA ALA A 10 -26.40 -12.98 -19.45
C ALA A 10 -26.18 -11.62 -18.81
N ALA A 11 -26.51 -10.56 -19.56
CA ALA A 11 -26.42 -9.19 -19.09
C ALA A 11 -27.12 -9.06 -17.72
N PRO A 12 -26.53 -8.30 -16.79
CA PRO A 12 -27.12 -8.10 -15.49
C PRO A 12 -28.57 -7.60 -15.63
N SER A 13 -29.49 -8.26 -14.94
CA SER A 13 -30.88 -7.86 -14.90
C SER A 13 -31.01 -6.39 -14.45
N THR A 14 -32.11 -5.73 -14.77
CA THR A 14 -32.39 -4.34 -14.42
C THR A 14 -32.15 -4.04 -12.92
N TYR A 15 -32.25 -5.06 -12.07
CA TYR A 15 -31.98 -5.01 -10.64
C TYR A 15 -30.50 -4.83 -10.29
N THR A 16 -29.59 -5.39 -11.07
CA THR A 16 -28.14 -5.23 -10.87
C THR A 16 -27.69 -3.80 -11.13
N CYS A 17 -28.25 -3.13 -12.14
CA CYS A 17 -27.97 -1.70 -12.36
C CYS A 17 -28.45 -0.82 -11.18
N ALA A 18 -29.56 -1.18 -10.56
CA ALA A 18 -30.09 -0.44 -9.38
C ALA A 18 -29.19 -0.59 -8.14
N VAL A 19 -28.59 -1.74 -7.94
CA VAL A 19 -27.66 -1.99 -6.80
C VAL A 19 -26.34 -1.24 -7.00
N TYR A 20 -25.81 -1.19 -8.21
CA TYR A 20 -24.57 -0.46 -8.54
C TYR A 20 -24.68 1.07 -8.37
N SER A 21 -25.88 1.63 -8.54
CA SER A 21 -26.14 3.08 -8.36
C SER A 21 -26.68 3.43 -6.97
N SER A 22 -26.74 2.47 -6.06
CA SER A 22 -27.31 2.59 -4.72
C SER A 22 -26.21 2.68 -3.65
N ALA A 23 -26.54 3.22 -2.47
CA ALA A 23 -25.67 3.21 -1.29
C ALA A 23 -25.24 1.80 -0.85
N LEU A 24 -25.94 0.75 -1.29
CA LEU A 24 -25.56 -0.65 -1.05
C LEU A 24 -24.22 -1.05 -1.68
N SER A 25 -23.77 -0.34 -2.72
CA SER A 25 -22.44 -0.57 -3.31
C SER A 25 -21.28 -0.23 -2.37
N LEU A 26 -21.52 0.53 -1.31
CA LEU A 26 -20.54 0.83 -0.26
C LEU A 26 -20.45 -0.27 0.80
N LEU A 27 -21.39 -1.23 0.83
CA LEU A 27 -21.44 -2.28 1.85
C LEU A 27 -20.18 -3.19 1.83
N PRO A 28 -19.68 -3.70 0.68
CA PRO A 28 -18.49 -4.53 0.63
C PRO A 28 -17.24 -3.88 1.25
N PRO A 29 -16.84 -2.64 0.87
CA PRO A 29 -15.69 -2.00 1.48
C PRO A 29 -15.91 -1.68 2.97
N VAL A 30 -17.12 -1.30 3.39
CA VAL A 30 -17.43 -1.06 4.81
C VAL A 30 -17.30 -2.34 5.62
N VAL A 31 -17.83 -3.47 5.13
CA VAL A 31 -17.70 -4.78 5.78
C VAL A 31 -16.22 -5.17 5.90
N ALA A 32 -15.43 -5.02 4.83
CA ALA A 32 -14.01 -5.31 4.86
C ALA A 32 -13.26 -4.48 5.90
N ILE A 33 -13.51 -3.17 5.97
CA ILE A 33 -12.86 -2.26 6.91
C ILE A 33 -13.25 -2.58 8.35
N VAL A 34 -14.55 -2.74 8.63
CA VAL A 34 -15.05 -3.05 9.98
C VAL A 34 -14.51 -4.38 10.48
N LEU A 35 -14.50 -5.42 9.62
CA LEU A 35 -13.90 -6.71 9.95
C LEU A 35 -12.40 -6.58 10.21
N ALA A 36 -11.66 -5.88 9.36
CA ALA A 36 -10.21 -5.70 9.52
C ALA A 36 -9.87 -5.00 10.85
N LEU A 37 -10.64 -4.00 11.24
CA LEU A 37 -10.46 -3.29 12.52
C LEU A 37 -10.78 -4.18 13.74
N ASN A 38 -11.80 -5.05 13.63
CA ASN A 38 -12.20 -5.92 14.73
C ASN A 38 -11.30 -7.15 14.87
N THR A 39 -10.99 -7.83 13.77
CA THR A 39 -10.23 -9.08 13.77
C THR A 39 -8.73 -8.86 13.74
N LYS A 40 -8.27 -7.67 13.32
CA LYS A 40 -6.87 -7.34 13.00
C LYS A 40 -6.26 -8.26 11.92
N GLU A 41 -7.11 -8.92 11.16
CA GLU A 41 -6.80 -9.87 10.10
C GLU A 41 -7.24 -9.26 8.76
N VAL A 42 -6.29 -8.82 7.93
CA VAL A 42 -6.59 -8.11 6.68
C VAL A 42 -7.07 -9.07 5.59
N TYR A 43 -6.42 -10.24 5.46
CA TYR A 43 -6.71 -11.17 4.35
C TYR A 43 -8.12 -11.75 4.42
N THR A 44 -8.52 -12.26 5.59
CA THR A 44 -9.87 -12.78 5.81
C THR A 44 -10.93 -11.71 5.66
N SER A 45 -10.66 -10.50 6.14
CA SER A 45 -11.58 -9.36 6.04
C SER A 45 -11.79 -8.91 4.59
N LEU A 46 -10.73 -8.86 3.78
CA LEU A 46 -10.82 -8.57 2.36
C LEU A 46 -11.58 -9.65 1.61
N LEU A 47 -11.30 -10.94 1.90
CA LEU A 47 -12.02 -12.06 1.28
C LEU A 47 -13.52 -11.97 1.55
N VAL A 48 -13.92 -11.71 2.80
CA VAL A 48 -15.34 -11.53 3.17
C VAL A 48 -15.94 -10.31 2.48
N GLY A 49 -15.21 -9.20 2.38
CA GLY A 49 -15.65 -8.02 1.65
C GLY A 49 -15.91 -8.31 0.18
N ILE A 50 -14.98 -9.01 -0.50
CA ILE A 50 -15.12 -9.41 -1.90
C ILE A 50 -16.30 -10.39 -2.07
N ALA A 51 -16.44 -11.36 -1.18
CA ALA A 51 -17.57 -12.32 -1.20
C ALA A 51 -18.91 -11.59 -1.00
N THR A 52 -18.96 -10.60 -0.13
CA THR A 52 -20.16 -9.75 0.06
C THR A 52 -20.49 -8.98 -1.23
N GLY A 53 -19.49 -8.45 -1.92
CA GLY A 53 -19.66 -7.80 -3.22
C GLY A 53 -20.19 -8.74 -4.29
N ALA A 54 -19.65 -9.98 -4.37
CA ALA A 54 -20.10 -10.99 -5.29
C ALA A 54 -21.56 -11.43 -5.02
N LEU A 55 -21.95 -11.56 -3.75
CA LEU A 55 -23.33 -11.89 -3.34
C LEU A 55 -24.32 -10.76 -3.70
N LEU A 56 -23.93 -9.51 -3.52
CA LEU A 56 -24.73 -8.36 -3.95
C LEU A 56 -24.88 -8.30 -5.47
N TYR A 57 -23.80 -8.57 -6.20
CA TYR A 57 -23.83 -8.67 -7.66
C TYR A 57 -24.78 -9.76 -8.14
N ALA A 58 -24.74 -10.91 -7.49
CA ALA A 58 -25.57 -12.07 -7.81
C ALA A 58 -27.01 -12.01 -7.25
N ASN A 59 -27.43 -10.90 -6.62
CA ASN A 59 -28.74 -10.76 -5.95
C ASN A 59 -29.06 -11.90 -4.97
N GLY A 60 -28.04 -12.37 -4.22
CA GLY A 60 -28.19 -13.45 -3.23
C GLY A 60 -28.13 -14.87 -3.81
N ASN A 61 -27.93 -15.04 -5.11
CA ASN A 61 -27.73 -16.37 -5.71
C ASN A 61 -26.29 -16.83 -5.45
N LEU A 62 -26.12 -17.84 -4.60
CA LEU A 62 -24.82 -18.34 -4.16
C LEU A 62 -23.99 -18.92 -5.29
N GLU A 63 -24.63 -19.66 -6.21
CA GLU A 63 -23.95 -20.28 -7.36
C GLU A 63 -23.37 -19.21 -8.29
N LEU A 64 -24.17 -18.20 -8.63
CA LEU A 64 -23.75 -17.08 -9.46
C LEU A 64 -22.69 -16.24 -8.74
N ALA A 65 -22.79 -16.05 -7.43
CA ALA A 65 -21.81 -15.34 -6.63
C ALA A 65 -20.44 -16.04 -6.64
N LEU A 66 -20.41 -17.35 -6.46
CA LEU A 66 -19.18 -18.15 -6.50
C LEU A 66 -18.57 -18.15 -7.91
N THR A 67 -19.39 -18.34 -8.93
CA THR A 67 -18.92 -18.28 -10.33
C THR A 67 -18.35 -16.90 -10.66
N THR A 68 -19.00 -15.83 -10.22
CA THR A 68 -18.52 -14.46 -10.41
C THR A 68 -17.22 -14.20 -9.64
N LEU A 69 -17.12 -14.68 -8.42
CA LEU A 69 -15.94 -14.51 -7.57
C LEU A 69 -14.69 -15.17 -8.20
N PHE A 70 -14.84 -16.39 -8.73
CA PHE A 70 -13.69 -17.16 -9.22
C PHE A 70 -13.45 -17.02 -10.72
N PHE A 71 -14.49 -17.04 -11.54
CA PHE A 71 -14.39 -17.25 -12.99
C PHE A 71 -14.91 -16.12 -13.86
N ASN A 72 -15.29 -14.97 -13.29
CA ASN A 72 -15.70 -13.82 -14.10
C ASN A 72 -14.51 -13.31 -14.93
N GLU A 73 -14.71 -13.14 -16.24
CA GLU A 73 -13.68 -12.66 -17.18
C GLU A 73 -13.18 -11.25 -16.82
N ASP A 74 -14.06 -10.36 -16.35
CA ASP A 74 -13.72 -8.97 -16.06
C ASP A 74 -13.15 -8.73 -14.67
N GLY A 75 -13.30 -9.67 -13.72
CA GLY A 75 -12.92 -9.41 -12.31
C GLY A 75 -12.75 -10.63 -11.44
N GLY A 76 -12.92 -11.85 -11.96
CA GLY A 76 -12.75 -13.08 -11.20
C GLY A 76 -11.32 -13.31 -10.72
N MET A 77 -11.16 -14.03 -9.62
CA MET A 77 -9.83 -14.29 -9.04
C MET A 77 -8.90 -15.01 -10.02
N VAL A 78 -9.43 -15.96 -10.80
CA VAL A 78 -8.63 -16.70 -11.81
C VAL A 78 -8.21 -15.76 -12.94
N SER A 79 -9.11 -14.92 -13.44
CA SER A 79 -8.82 -13.94 -14.49
C SER A 79 -7.73 -12.96 -14.03
N LYS A 80 -7.84 -12.43 -12.81
CA LYS A 80 -6.83 -11.52 -12.24
C LYS A 80 -5.48 -12.19 -12.00
N LEU A 81 -5.45 -13.47 -11.64
CA LEU A 81 -4.20 -14.22 -11.51
C LEU A 81 -3.57 -14.57 -12.86
N SER A 82 -4.36 -14.65 -13.93
CA SER A 82 -3.90 -14.95 -15.30
C SER A 82 -3.47 -13.71 -16.07
N ASP A 83 -3.78 -12.52 -15.56
CA ASP A 83 -3.39 -11.25 -16.18
C ASP A 83 -1.87 -11.06 -16.09
N SER A 84 -1.23 -10.84 -17.25
CA SER A 84 0.24 -10.71 -17.33
C SER A 84 0.78 -9.55 -16.49
N SER A 85 0.02 -8.45 -16.37
CA SER A 85 0.41 -7.30 -15.56
C SER A 85 0.44 -7.66 -14.06
N ASN A 86 -0.59 -8.36 -13.59
CA ASN A 86 -0.66 -8.80 -12.19
C ASN A 86 0.40 -9.88 -11.87
N VAL A 87 0.63 -10.82 -12.78
CA VAL A 87 1.73 -11.81 -12.65
C VAL A 87 3.07 -11.10 -12.62
N GLY A 88 3.28 -10.08 -13.46
CA GLY A 88 4.49 -9.25 -13.45
C GLY A 88 4.74 -8.60 -12.09
N ILE A 89 3.70 -8.06 -11.45
CA ILE A 89 3.79 -7.46 -10.10
C ILE A 89 4.15 -8.54 -9.07
N LEU A 90 3.53 -9.73 -9.12
CA LEU A 90 3.85 -10.83 -8.20
C LEU A 90 5.31 -11.28 -8.32
N VAL A 91 5.80 -11.45 -9.55
CA VAL A 91 7.22 -11.79 -9.80
C VAL A 91 8.14 -10.69 -9.28
N PHE A 92 7.81 -9.42 -9.53
CA PHE A 92 8.55 -8.28 -9.02
C PHE A 92 8.64 -8.30 -7.48
N LEU A 93 7.52 -8.54 -6.77
CA LEU A 93 7.50 -8.61 -5.31
C LEU A 93 8.35 -9.77 -4.77
N VAL A 94 8.31 -10.94 -5.42
CA VAL A 94 9.15 -12.08 -5.04
C VAL A 94 10.63 -11.76 -5.23
N MET A 95 11.02 -11.19 -6.38
CA MET A 95 12.40 -10.79 -6.65
C MET A 95 12.89 -9.73 -5.67
N LEU A 96 12.04 -8.78 -5.33
CA LEU A 96 12.33 -7.75 -4.33
C LEU A 96 12.54 -8.38 -2.95
N GLY A 97 11.67 -9.30 -2.53
CA GLY A 97 11.82 -10.04 -1.28
C GLY A 97 13.14 -10.81 -1.19
N ILE A 98 13.53 -11.47 -2.28
CA ILE A 98 14.84 -12.16 -2.39
C ILE A 98 15.98 -11.16 -2.24
N LEU A 99 15.92 -10.01 -2.91
CA LEU A 99 16.93 -8.96 -2.85
C LEU A 99 17.11 -8.45 -1.41
N VAL A 100 15.99 -8.17 -0.72
CA VAL A 100 15.99 -7.74 0.70
C VAL A 100 16.63 -8.81 1.59
N ALA A 101 16.24 -10.06 1.42
CA ALA A 101 16.79 -11.18 2.19
C ALA A 101 18.31 -11.34 1.98
N LEU A 102 18.76 -11.24 0.73
CA LEU A 102 20.19 -11.30 0.39
C LEU A 102 20.96 -10.12 0.99
N MET A 103 20.42 -8.89 0.89
CA MET A 103 21.03 -7.69 1.47
C MET A 103 21.20 -7.82 2.98
N ASN A 104 20.15 -8.30 3.67
CA ASN A 104 20.20 -8.53 5.12
C ASN A 104 21.20 -9.65 5.48
N LYS A 105 21.21 -10.74 4.72
CA LYS A 105 22.17 -11.86 4.91
C LYS A 105 23.61 -11.44 4.64
N ALA A 106 23.84 -10.58 3.65
CA ALA A 106 25.15 -9.99 3.36
C ALA A 106 25.62 -8.98 4.42
N GLY A 107 24.76 -8.65 5.41
CA GLY A 107 25.10 -7.71 6.47
C GLY A 107 25.00 -6.24 6.06
N GLY A 108 24.34 -5.93 4.94
CA GLY A 108 24.21 -4.57 4.43
C GLY A 108 23.55 -3.61 5.42
N SER A 109 22.42 -4.01 6.02
CA SER A 109 21.74 -3.23 7.05
C SER A 109 22.62 -2.99 8.29
N ALA A 110 23.37 -3.99 8.72
CA ALA A 110 24.29 -3.88 9.86
C ALA A 110 25.51 -2.99 9.55
N ALA A 111 26.02 -3.05 8.32
CA ALA A 111 27.13 -2.20 7.85
C ALA A 111 26.68 -0.73 7.80
N PHE A 112 25.50 -0.46 7.24
CA PHE A 112 24.92 0.86 7.22
C PHE A 112 24.66 1.39 8.65
N GLY A 113 24.08 0.57 9.54
CA GLY A 113 23.86 0.92 10.93
C GLY A 113 25.17 1.29 11.66
N ARG A 114 26.26 0.56 11.44
CA ARG A 114 27.58 0.91 11.98
C ARG A 114 28.10 2.25 11.44
N TRP A 115 28.05 2.45 10.14
CA TRP A 115 28.46 3.70 9.51
C TRP A 115 27.65 4.89 10.05
N ALA A 116 26.34 4.76 10.09
CA ALA A 116 25.43 5.79 10.60
C ALA A 116 25.69 6.09 12.08
N SER A 117 25.97 5.07 12.90
CA SER A 117 26.24 5.24 14.33
C SER A 117 27.55 5.97 14.62
N THR A 118 28.51 6.00 13.68
CA THR A 118 29.76 6.75 13.80
C THR A 118 29.65 8.18 13.36
N HIS A 119 28.68 8.51 12.49
CA HIS A 119 28.50 9.84 11.93
C HIS A 119 27.35 10.63 12.59
N ILE A 120 26.39 9.90 13.18
CA ILE A 120 25.19 10.51 13.77
C ILE A 120 25.31 10.50 15.29
N HIS A 121 25.51 11.66 15.86
CA HIS A 121 25.75 11.84 17.30
C HIS A 121 24.60 12.53 18.03
N THR A 122 23.57 13.00 17.31
CA THR A 122 22.45 13.73 17.90
C THR A 122 21.11 13.02 17.67
N ARG A 123 20.19 13.20 18.61
CA ARG A 123 18.83 12.64 18.53
C ARG A 123 18.07 13.15 17.29
N ALA A 124 18.17 14.47 17.03
CA ALA A 124 17.57 15.06 15.83
C ALA A 124 18.23 14.55 14.54
N GLY A 125 19.57 14.38 14.56
CA GLY A 125 20.33 13.81 13.44
C GLY A 125 19.90 12.38 13.10
N ALA A 126 19.64 11.54 14.11
CA ALA A 126 19.14 10.17 13.90
C ALA A 126 17.75 10.16 13.23
N GLN A 127 16.86 11.02 13.68
CA GLN A 127 15.53 11.17 13.10
C GLN A 127 15.59 11.73 11.67
N PHE A 128 16.41 12.75 11.44
CA PHE A 128 16.60 13.33 10.10
C PHE A 128 17.21 12.31 9.14
N ALA A 129 18.21 11.56 9.57
CA ALA A 129 18.80 10.50 8.75
C ALA A 129 17.80 9.39 8.43
N THR A 130 16.92 9.03 9.37
CA THR A 130 15.82 8.07 9.13
C THR A 130 14.87 8.59 8.05
N LEU A 131 14.44 9.84 8.16
CA LEU A 131 13.56 10.48 7.19
C LEU A 131 14.21 10.60 5.81
N LEU A 132 15.47 11.03 5.75
CA LEU A 132 16.23 11.14 4.51
C LEU A 132 16.41 9.78 3.84
N LEU A 133 16.75 8.75 4.61
CA LEU A 133 16.89 7.39 4.09
C LEU A 133 15.56 6.85 3.58
N GLY A 134 14.46 7.10 4.29
CA GLY A 134 13.12 6.75 3.86
C GLY A 134 12.72 7.45 2.55
N ILE A 135 13.14 8.68 2.33
CA ILE A 135 12.92 9.39 1.05
C ILE A 135 13.80 8.83 -0.08
N LEU A 136 15.03 8.44 0.23
CA LEU A 136 15.95 7.88 -0.78
C LEU A 136 15.55 6.49 -1.26
N ILE A 137 14.91 5.71 -0.40
CA ILE A 137 14.43 4.36 -0.74
C ILE A 137 12.98 4.43 -1.19
N PHE A 138 12.73 4.91 -2.40
CA PHE A 138 11.39 5.18 -2.93
C PHE A 138 10.83 4.08 -3.86
N VAL A 139 11.59 3.03 -4.10
CA VAL A 139 11.24 2.00 -5.09
C VAL A 139 10.01 1.20 -4.66
N ASP A 140 9.97 0.82 -3.38
CA ASP A 140 8.90 0.01 -2.80
C ASP A 140 8.78 0.29 -1.31
N ASP A 141 7.55 0.35 -0.79
CA ASP A 141 7.25 0.68 0.60
C ASP A 141 7.65 -0.44 1.57
N TYR A 142 7.48 -1.72 1.21
CA TYR A 142 7.96 -2.85 2.01
C TYR A 142 9.48 -2.86 2.12
N PHE A 143 10.16 -2.65 1.00
CA PHE A 143 11.62 -2.55 0.96
C PHE A 143 12.10 -1.39 1.82
N ASN A 144 11.44 -0.24 1.73
CA ASN A 144 11.72 0.93 2.55
C ASN A 144 11.57 0.59 4.05
N CYS A 145 10.41 0.10 4.47
CA CYS A 145 10.15 -0.25 5.87
C CYS A 145 11.19 -1.22 6.46
N LEU A 146 11.51 -2.29 5.73
CA LEU A 146 12.44 -3.31 6.20
C LEU A 146 13.88 -2.80 6.25
N THR A 147 14.30 -2.06 5.24
CA THR A 147 15.68 -1.57 5.12
C THR A 147 15.95 -0.43 6.08
N VAL A 148 15.09 0.57 6.11
CA VAL A 148 15.21 1.70 7.04
C VAL A 148 15.05 1.22 8.49
N GLY A 149 14.06 0.35 8.74
CA GLY A 149 13.80 -0.21 10.05
C GLY A 149 14.99 -0.99 10.60
N SER A 150 15.54 -1.92 9.83
CA SER A 150 16.68 -2.73 10.26
C SER A 150 17.98 -1.91 10.37
N GLY A 151 18.20 -0.98 9.46
CA GLY A 151 19.40 -0.15 9.40
C GLY A 151 19.45 0.95 10.46
N MET A 152 18.32 1.63 10.70
CA MET A 152 18.26 2.77 11.62
C MET A 152 17.99 2.39 13.08
N ARG A 153 17.47 1.19 13.35
CA ARG A 153 17.19 0.73 14.71
C ARG A 153 18.39 0.84 15.67
N PRO A 154 19.59 0.33 15.34
CA PRO A 154 20.73 0.46 16.26
C PRO A 154 21.17 1.92 16.47
N VAL A 155 20.97 2.79 15.48
CA VAL A 155 21.31 4.21 15.56
C VAL A 155 20.32 4.95 16.49
N THR A 156 19.03 4.72 16.29
CA THR A 156 17.96 5.35 17.09
C THR A 156 17.95 4.86 18.53
N ASP A 157 18.19 3.57 18.77
CA ASP A 157 18.32 3.01 20.12
C ASP A 157 19.51 3.67 20.87
N ARG A 158 20.64 3.89 20.19
CA ARG A 158 21.81 4.56 20.76
C ARG A 158 21.57 6.03 21.11
N GLN A 159 20.76 6.72 20.28
CA GLN A 159 20.40 8.12 20.48
C GLN A 159 19.15 8.33 21.33
N LYS A 160 18.66 7.26 22.01
CA LYS A 160 17.48 7.28 22.87
C LYS A 160 16.22 7.84 22.17
N VAL A 161 16.04 7.52 20.90
CA VAL A 161 14.80 7.76 20.16
C VAL A 161 13.87 6.57 20.40
N SER A 162 12.62 6.81 20.78
CA SER A 162 11.70 5.73 21.03
C SER A 162 11.40 4.90 19.77
N ARG A 163 11.20 3.59 19.93
CA ARG A 163 10.85 2.70 18.82
C ARG A 163 9.53 3.07 18.19
N ALA A 164 8.60 3.64 18.96
CA ALA A 164 7.33 4.16 18.46
C ALA A 164 7.55 5.34 17.48
N LYS A 165 8.49 6.23 17.81
CA LYS A 165 8.84 7.36 16.93
C LYS A 165 9.58 6.89 15.67
N LEU A 166 10.47 5.91 15.81
CA LEU A 166 11.11 5.28 14.65
C LEU A 166 10.06 4.63 13.73
N ALA A 167 9.15 3.86 14.28
CA ALA A 167 8.07 3.22 13.52
C ALA A 167 7.20 4.27 12.80
N TYR A 168 6.84 5.35 13.48
CA TYR A 168 6.11 6.46 12.87
C TYR A 168 6.85 7.10 11.69
N LEU A 169 8.16 7.38 11.84
CA LEU A 169 8.97 7.98 10.79
C LEU A 169 9.07 7.06 9.56
N ILE A 170 9.22 5.77 9.79
CA ILE A 170 9.28 4.77 8.72
C ILE A 170 7.93 4.70 7.98
N ASP A 171 6.84 4.57 8.71
CA ASP A 171 5.49 4.50 8.15
C ASP A 171 5.13 5.77 7.39
N ALA A 172 5.44 6.93 7.97
CA ALA A 172 5.19 8.24 7.37
C ALA A 172 6.06 8.56 6.13
N THR A 173 7.12 7.82 5.88
CA THR A 173 7.97 7.99 4.68
C THR A 173 7.78 6.87 3.66
N ALA A 174 7.55 5.64 4.06
CA ALA A 174 7.51 4.50 3.16
C ALA A 174 6.42 4.64 2.08
N ALA A 175 5.15 4.54 2.45
CA ALA A 175 4.05 4.63 1.50
C ALA A 175 3.90 6.04 0.87
N PRO A 176 3.96 7.16 1.63
CA PRO A 176 3.83 8.49 1.04
C PRO A 176 4.90 8.83 -0.01
N VAL A 177 6.14 8.41 0.21
CA VAL A 177 7.20 8.65 -0.77
C VAL A 177 7.01 7.78 -2.01
N CYS A 178 6.68 6.50 -1.85
CA CYS A 178 6.45 5.59 -2.97
C CYS A 178 5.26 6.02 -3.85
N ILE A 179 4.21 6.60 -3.26
CA ILE A 179 3.05 7.13 -4.01
C ILE A 179 3.41 8.37 -4.84
N ILE A 180 4.38 9.17 -4.42
CA ILE A 180 4.82 10.37 -5.14
C ILE A 180 5.94 10.05 -6.15
N ALA A 181 6.73 9.02 -5.88
CA ALA A 181 7.87 8.67 -6.71
C ALA A 181 7.43 8.13 -8.08
N PRO A 182 7.94 8.71 -9.19
CA PRO A 182 7.54 8.30 -10.54
C PRO A 182 8.02 6.90 -10.93
N VAL A 183 9.04 6.39 -10.24
CA VAL A 183 9.59 5.04 -10.44
C VAL A 183 9.42 4.25 -9.14
N SER A 184 8.24 3.69 -8.94
CA SER A 184 7.91 2.92 -7.74
C SER A 184 6.95 1.77 -8.07
N SER A 185 6.81 0.82 -7.14
CA SER A 185 5.80 -0.25 -7.22
C SER A 185 4.38 0.32 -7.36
N TRP A 186 4.09 1.43 -6.70
CA TRP A 186 2.80 2.13 -6.79
C TRP A 186 2.56 2.76 -8.15
N ALA A 187 3.59 3.36 -8.77
CA ALA A 187 3.49 3.88 -10.13
C ALA A 187 3.14 2.78 -11.13
N ALA A 188 3.76 1.60 -10.99
CA ALA A 188 3.45 0.43 -11.81
C ALA A 188 2.02 -0.05 -11.60
N ALA A 189 1.57 -0.20 -10.34
CA ALA A 189 0.22 -0.65 -10.00
C ALA A 189 -0.87 0.32 -10.48
N VAL A 190 -0.68 1.62 -10.32
CA VAL A 190 -1.64 2.62 -10.80
C VAL A 190 -1.69 2.66 -12.33
N THR A 191 -0.54 2.56 -12.99
CA THR A 191 -0.46 2.54 -14.45
C THR A 191 -1.19 1.33 -15.04
N SER A 192 -1.06 0.15 -14.42
CA SER A 192 -1.74 -1.07 -14.87
C SER A 192 -3.26 -1.06 -14.65
N SER A 193 -3.76 -0.15 -13.80
CA SER A 193 -5.20 0.00 -13.54
C SER A 193 -5.94 0.82 -14.59
N VAL A 194 -5.22 1.46 -15.52
CA VAL A 194 -5.84 2.25 -16.60
C VAL A 194 -6.36 1.28 -17.69
N PRO A 195 -7.65 1.35 -18.07
CA PRO A 195 -8.23 0.45 -19.06
C PRO A 195 -7.54 0.56 -20.43
N GLU A 196 -7.24 -0.57 -21.04
CA GLU A 196 -6.74 -0.63 -22.42
C GLU A 196 -7.77 -0.01 -23.38
N GLY A 197 -7.31 0.83 -24.29
CA GLY A 197 -8.19 1.51 -25.24
C GLY A 197 -8.77 2.85 -24.78
N SER A 198 -8.47 3.30 -23.56
CA SER A 198 -8.89 4.63 -23.07
C SER A 198 -8.19 5.79 -23.76
N GLY A 199 -7.15 5.55 -24.54
CA GLY A 199 -6.31 6.58 -25.15
C GLY A 199 -5.46 7.36 -24.13
N ILE A 200 -5.50 6.99 -22.88
CA ILE A 200 -4.78 7.66 -21.78
C ILE A 200 -3.51 6.86 -21.48
N ASN A 201 -2.37 7.53 -21.52
CA ASN A 201 -1.13 6.93 -21.03
C ASN A 201 -1.15 6.90 -19.51
N GLY A 202 -1.15 5.69 -18.91
CA GLY A 202 -1.26 5.48 -17.47
C GLY A 202 -0.13 6.16 -16.68
N PHE A 203 1.09 6.17 -17.21
CA PHE A 203 2.21 6.86 -16.58
C PHE A 203 2.02 8.39 -16.56
N THR A 204 1.54 8.97 -17.65
CA THR A 204 1.22 10.40 -17.68
C THR A 204 0.09 10.76 -16.73
N MET A 205 -0.92 9.89 -16.62
CA MET A 205 -2.01 10.06 -15.67
C MET A 205 -1.47 10.01 -14.22
N PHE A 206 -0.61 9.05 -13.92
CA PHE A 206 0.04 8.94 -12.60
C PHE A 206 0.80 10.23 -12.25
N LEU A 207 1.65 10.74 -13.15
CA LEU A 207 2.40 11.97 -12.92
C LEU A 207 1.48 13.17 -12.64
N ARG A 208 0.35 13.26 -13.35
CA ARG A 208 -0.63 14.34 -13.11
C ARG A 208 -1.37 14.20 -11.78
N THR A 209 -1.42 13.01 -11.20
CA THR A 209 -2.08 12.75 -9.91
C THR A 209 -1.19 13.13 -8.71
N ILE A 210 0.14 13.17 -8.89
CA ILE A 210 1.10 13.47 -7.80
C ILE A 210 0.76 14.75 -7.02
N PRO A 211 0.46 15.91 -7.66
CA PRO A 211 0.14 17.13 -6.93
C PRO A 211 -1.16 17.06 -6.11
N TYR A 212 -2.04 16.13 -6.44
CA TYR A 212 -3.32 15.90 -5.75
C TYR A 212 -3.23 14.85 -4.64
N SER A 213 -2.06 14.24 -4.46
CA SER A 213 -1.79 13.28 -3.37
C SER A 213 -1.57 14.02 -2.03
N TYR A 214 -2.61 14.74 -1.57
CA TYR A 214 -2.54 15.59 -0.37
C TYR A 214 -2.11 14.83 0.87
N TYR A 215 -2.58 13.59 1.04
CA TYR A 215 -2.15 12.77 2.17
C TYR A 215 -0.64 12.60 2.21
N ALA A 216 -0.04 12.20 1.11
CA ALA A 216 1.39 11.94 1.03
C ALA A 216 2.22 13.22 1.29
N ILE A 217 1.82 14.32 0.67
CA ILE A 217 2.49 15.63 0.83
C ILE A 217 2.37 16.12 2.27
N LEU A 218 1.16 16.11 2.83
CA LEU A 218 0.90 16.58 4.19
C LEU A 218 1.59 15.70 5.24
N THR A 219 1.66 14.39 5.03
CA THR A 219 2.34 13.46 5.95
C THR A 219 3.84 13.73 5.98
N LEU A 220 4.48 13.97 4.84
CA LEU A 220 5.89 14.33 4.77
C LEU A 220 6.17 15.68 5.43
N VAL A 221 5.33 16.70 5.17
CA VAL A 221 5.43 18.01 5.81
C VAL A 221 5.25 17.89 7.32
N MET A 222 4.26 17.12 7.78
CA MET A 222 4.01 16.87 9.20
C MET A 222 5.19 16.16 9.87
N SER A 223 5.77 15.16 9.20
CA SER A 223 6.95 14.42 9.71
C SER A 223 8.15 15.35 9.86
N LEU A 224 8.38 16.22 8.89
CA LEU A 224 9.43 17.22 8.95
C LEU A 224 9.19 18.24 10.09
N PHE A 225 7.94 18.70 10.23
CA PHE A 225 7.54 19.62 11.30
C PHE A 225 7.77 19.03 12.69
N LEU A 226 7.36 17.77 12.91
CA LEU A 226 7.57 17.07 14.18
C LEU A 226 9.04 16.84 14.48
N LEU A 227 9.85 16.61 13.44
CA LEU A 227 11.28 16.42 13.57
C LEU A 227 11.97 17.72 13.98
N VAL A 228 11.71 18.81 13.26
CA VAL A 228 12.30 20.14 13.53
C VAL A 228 11.85 20.70 14.89
N GLY A 229 10.56 20.52 15.21
CA GLY A 229 9.99 20.96 16.49
C GLY A 229 10.39 20.08 17.69
N GLY A 230 11.01 18.93 17.47
CA GLY A 230 11.30 17.95 18.52
C GLY A 230 10.06 17.41 19.22
N LEU A 231 8.90 17.53 18.57
CA LEU A 231 7.60 17.23 19.16
C LEU A 231 7.27 15.73 19.03
N ALA A 232 6.50 15.25 19.99
CA ALA A 232 5.81 13.97 19.94
C ALA A 232 4.35 14.19 20.34
N TYR A 233 3.41 13.48 19.74
CA TYR A 233 1.99 13.63 20.02
C TYR A 233 1.31 12.27 20.25
N GLY A 234 0.13 12.31 20.89
CA GLY A 234 -0.70 11.14 21.12
C GLY A 234 0.00 10.02 21.89
N PRO A 235 -0.27 8.74 21.57
CA PRO A 235 0.35 7.59 22.23
C PRO A 235 1.89 7.56 22.09
N MET A 236 2.43 8.08 20.97
CA MET A 236 3.87 8.16 20.73
C MET A 236 4.58 8.97 21.81
N LYS A 237 3.98 10.05 22.31
CA LYS A 237 4.55 10.88 23.38
C LYS A 237 4.75 10.08 24.67
N LYS A 238 3.78 9.22 25.04
CA LYS A 238 3.90 8.36 26.22
C LYS A 238 5.11 7.43 26.17
N HIS A 239 5.42 6.92 24.97
CA HIS A 239 6.59 6.05 24.75
C HIS A 239 7.91 6.83 24.62
N GLU A 240 7.84 8.12 24.37
CA GLU A 240 9.00 8.99 24.29
C GLU A 240 9.42 9.50 25.69
N ASP A 241 8.46 9.65 26.61
CA ASP A 241 8.66 10.15 27.97
C ASP A 241 9.01 9.02 28.96
N THR A 242 8.89 7.72 28.56
CA THR A 242 9.23 6.54 29.37
C THR A 242 10.60 6.02 29.01
#